data_2e6288f1a331395bc5ed9df13410d1bd
#
_entry.id   2e6288f1a331395bc5ed9df13410d1bd
#
_cell.length_a   1.000
_cell.length_b   1.000
_cell.length_c   1.000
_cell.angle_alpha   90.00
_cell.angle_beta   90.00
_cell.angle_gamma   90.00
#
_symmetry.space_group_name_H-M   'P 1'
#
loop_
_entity.id
_entity.type
_entity.pdbx_description
1 polymer ?
#
loop_
_entity_poly.entity_id
_entity_poly.type
_entity_poly.pdbx_seq_one_letter_code
_entity_poly.pdbx_strand_id
1 'polypeptide(L)'
;MADSGRGTGQHGPAGAPPSPTDGRTASHDGTYPPLNVPKPVAEGLWVVDSGPQTVLGLAVPVRMTVLRLADGGLFLHSPTRHTPALQAALEAFGPIRHLVAPDTAHWMHVSPWRKAVPGAALWAAPGVMERAHGQGVSLGRAATLSATPPPDWAGEMAQALFSGPGFAEVAFHHRPSRTLILTDTVQALERSRLGLATRLVAGLVGSATEGGTTPAHLRLILGRRRAANRAAAEALLALAPERVIFAHGAPFERDGAARLRAALGWLLD
;
A
#
# COMPACT_ATOMS: atom_id res chain seq x y z
N MET A 1 -36.28 73.15 -9.87
CA MET A 1 -35.19 73.46 -8.96
C MET A 1 -34.58 72.12 -8.55
N ALA A 2 -33.38 71.89 -9.03
CA ALA A 2 -32.61 70.70 -8.86
C ALA A 2 -31.89 70.71 -7.51
N ASP A 3 -31.68 69.59 -6.91
CA ASP A 3 -30.43 69.39 -6.16
C ASP A 3 -29.97 67.93 -6.31
N SER A 4 -28.71 67.84 -6.68
CA SER A 4 -27.97 66.64 -7.02
C SER A 4 -27.13 66.22 -5.85
N GLY A 5 -27.47 65.09 -5.20
CA GLY A 5 -26.64 64.44 -4.17
C GLY A 5 -25.76 63.32 -4.78
N ARG A 6 -24.48 63.55 -4.97
CA ARG A 6 -23.49 62.52 -5.29
C ARG A 6 -23.10 61.75 -4.05
N GLY A 7 -23.43 60.48 -3.99
CA GLY A 7 -22.90 59.54 -3.00
C GLY A 7 -21.66 58.87 -3.56
N THR A 8 -20.49 59.15 -3.00
CA THR A 8 -19.21 58.49 -3.29
C THR A 8 -19.17 57.17 -2.58
N GLY A 9 -19.32 56.06 -3.31
CA GLY A 9 -19.11 54.71 -2.81
C GLY A 9 -17.60 54.40 -2.67
N GLN A 10 -17.14 54.25 -1.44
CA GLN A 10 -15.81 53.74 -1.14
C GLN A 10 -15.82 52.20 -1.35
N HIS A 11 -15.08 51.73 -2.34
CA HIS A 11 -14.71 50.32 -2.47
C HIS A 11 -13.61 50.02 -1.47
N GLY A 12 -13.94 49.29 -0.40
CA GLY A 12 -12.94 48.66 0.47
C GLY A 12 -12.18 47.56 -0.25
N PRO A 13 -10.91 47.28 0.08
CA PRO A 13 -10.13 46.26 -0.55
C PRO A 13 -10.72 44.87 -0.28
N ALA A 14 -10.85 44.06 -1.36
CA ALA A 14 -11.26 42.69 -1.28
C ALA A 14 -10.30 41.89 -0.36
N GLY A 15 -10.87 41.28 0.68
CA GLY A 15 -10.10 40.43 1.61
C GLY A 15 -9.44 39.29 0.87
N ALA A 16 -8.15 39.07 1.14
CA ALA A 16 -7.39 37.94 0.64
C ALA A 16 -8.10 36.62 1.05
N PRO A 17 -8.08 35.58 0.20
CA PRO A 17 -8.64 34.29 0.56
C PRO A 17 -7.89 33.73 1.78
N PRO A 18 -8.57 33.02 2.70
CA PRO A 18 -7.92 32.42 3.85
C PRO A 18 -6.89 31.40 3.37
N SER A 19 -5.69 31.50 3.90
CA SER A 19 -4.64 30.51 3.71
C SER A 19 -5.16 29.11 4.11
N PRO A 20 -4.84 28.04 3.37
CA PRO A 20 -5.22 26.70 3.79
C PRO A 20 -4.51 26.40 5.11
N THR A 21 -5.27 26.44 6.20
CA THR A 21 -4.82 25.92 7.49
C THR A 21 -4.60 24.42 7.29
N ASP A 22 -3.33 24.04 7.34
CA ASP A 22 -2.84 22.67 7.28
C ASP A 22 -3.31 21.90 8.54
N GLY A 23 -4.59 21.51 8.53
CA GLY A 23 -5.26 20.78 9.62
C GLY A 23 -4.82 19.31 9.64
N ARG A 24 -3.52 19.07 9.64
CA ARG A 24 -2.96 17.73 9.94
C ARG A 24 -3.04 17.52 11.45
N THR A 25 -4.21 17.20 11.96
CA THR A 25 -4.31 16.51 13.26
C THR A 25 -3.57 15.19 13.12
N ALA A 26 -2.43 15.07 13.79
CA ALA A 26 -1.70 13.81 13.87
C ALA A 26 -2.65 12.77 14.50
N SER A 27 -3.16 11.83 13.68
CA SER A 27 -3.93 10.72 14.20
C SER A 27 -2.95 9.79 14.91
N HIS A 28 -3.21 9.48 16.18
CA HIS A 28 -2.40 8.54 16.97
C HIS A 28 -2.72 7.07 16.66
N ASP A 29 -3.45 6.80 15.59
CA ASP A 29 -3.83 5.46 15.10
C ASP A 29 -2.93 4.95 13.99
N GLY A 30 -1.87 5.67 13.67
CA GLY A 30 -0.89 5.33 12.63
C GLY A 30 -1.35 5.60 11.20
N THR A 31 -2.58 6.08 10.98
CA THR A 31 -3.14 6.28 9.65
C THR A 31 -2.59 7.51 8.93
N TYR A 32 -2.82 7.56 7.61
CA TYR A 32 -2.34 8.62 6.70
C TYR A 32 -3.53 9.29 5.99
N PRO A 33 -4.22 10.25 6.63
CA PRO A 33 -5.34 10.96 6.00
C PRO A 33 -4.93 11.73 4.73
N PRO A 34 -5.90 11.95 3.79
CA PRO A 34 -7.29 11.51 3.83
C PRO A 34 -7.42 10.00 3.63
N LEU A 35 -8.41 9.39 4.31
CA LEU A 35 -8.63 7.94 4.29
C LEU A 35 -9.66 7.54 3.23
N ASN A 36 -9.51 6.32 2.68
CA ASN A 36 -10.42 5.69 1.73
C ASN A 36 -10.65 6.52 0.44
N VAL A 37 -9.65 7.30 0.07
CA VAL A 37 -9.64 8.03 -1.21
C VAL A 37 -8.33 7.76 -1.96
N PRO A 38 -8.36 7.66 -3.29
CA PRO A 38 -7.16 7.50 -4.09
C PRO A 38 -6.29 8.76 -4.02
N LYS A 39 -5.02 8.59 -3.65
CA LYS A 39 -4.00 9.64 -3.60
C LYS A 39 -2.95 9.37 -4.69
N PRO A 40 -2.69 10.31 -5.61
CA PRO A 40 -1.73 10.10 -6.68
C PRO A 40 -0.30 10.00 -6.14
N VAL A 41 0.49 9.07 -6.68
CA VAL A 41 1.92 8.89 -6.36
C VAL A 41 2.77 9.13 -7.60
N ALA A 42 2.34 8.59 -8.74
CA ALA A 42 2.94 8.77 -10.04
C ALA A 42 1.86 8.61 -11.12
N GLU A 43 2.19 8.82 -12.37
CA GLU A 43 1.26 8.54 -13.46
C GLU A 43 0.83 7.06 -13.44
N GLY A 44 -0.48 6.83 -13.46
CA GLY A 44 -1.05 5.48 -13.39
C GLY A 44 -0.87 4.75 -12.04
N LEU A 45 -0.45 5.46 -10.99
CA LEU A 45 -0.19 4.88 -9.66
C LEU A 45 -0.80 5.73 -8.56
N TRP A 46 -1.63 5.11 -7.74
CA TRP A 46 -2.28 5.72 -6.56
C TRP A 46 -2.10 4.83 -5.33
N VAL A 47 -2.25 5.43 -4.17
CA VAL A 47 -2.40 4.71 -2.91
C VAL A 47 -3.72 5.08 -2.25
N VAL A 48 -4.31 4.14 -1.53
CA VAL A 48 -5.50 4.35 -0.70
C VAL A 48 -5.13 3.92 0.71
N ASP A 49 -4.95 4.89 1.59
CA ASP A 49 -4.81 4.61 3.02
C ASP A 49 -6.19 4.40 3.63
N SER A 50 -6.29 3.45 4.53
CA SER A 50 -7.54 3.12 5.22
C SER A 50 -7.38 3.24 6.74
N GLY A 51 -8.51 3.31 7.43
CA GLY A 51 -8.56 3.33 8.89
C GLY A 51 -7.91 2.10 9.48
N PRO A 52 -7.46 2.16 10.74
CA PRO A 52 -6.64 1.10 11.28
C PRO A 52 -7.39 -0.24 11.26
N GLN A 53 -6.64 -1.28 10.93
CA GLN A 53 -7.09 -2.65 11.12
C GLN A 53 -6.61 -3.13 12.48
N THR A 54 -7.49 -3.80 13.22
CA THR A 54 -7.09 -4.38 14.50
C THR A 54 -6.42 -5.73 14.27
N VAL A 55 -5.14 -5.81 14.60
CA VAL A 55 -4.35 -7.05 14.56
C VAL A 55 -3.85 -7.34 15.97
N LEU A 56 -4.25 -8.48 16.55
CA LEU A 56 -3.92 -8.85 17.93
C LEU A 56 -4.19 -7.73 18.96
N GLY A 57 -5.32 -7.02 18.79
CA GLY A 57 -5.70 -5.89 19.66
C GLY A 57 -4.98 -4.57 19.39
N LEU A 58 -4.09 -4.51 18.38
CA LEU A 58 -3.35 -3.32 18.02
C LEU A 58 -3.92 -2.68 16.76
N ALA A 59 -3.98 -1.35 16.75
CA ALA A 59 -4.36 -0.58 15.58
C ALA A 59 -3.19 -0.48 14.61
N VAL A 60 -3.32 -1.06 13.41
CA VAL A 60 -2.29 -1.07 12.38
C VAL A 60 -2.84 -0.35 11.13
N PRO A 61 -2.15 0.70 10.63
CA PRO A 61 -2.55 1.35 9.38
C PRO A 61 -2.43 0.38 8.23
N VAL A 62 -3.33 0.48 7.27
CA VAL A 62 -3.31 -0.35 6.05
C VAL A 62 -3.40 0.50 4.81
N ARG A 63 -2.71 0.05 3.75
CA ARG A 63 -2.67 0.73 2.46
C ARG A 63 -2.88 -0.25 1.32
N MET A 64 -3.76 0.12 0.39
CA MET A 64 -3.89 -0.47 -0.92
C MET A 64 -3.09 0.34 -1.92
N THR A 65 -2.37 -0.32 -2.82
CA THR A 65 -1.77 0.32 -3.98
C THR A 65 -2.60 0.00 -5.21
N VAL A 66 -2.85 1.01 -6.04
CA VAL A 66 -3.66 0.90 -7.26
C VAL A 66 -2.81 1.27 -8.46
N LEU A 67 -2.73 0.38 -9.43
CA LEU A 67 -2.04 0.60 -10.69
C LEU A 67 -3.06 0.58 -11.85
N ARG A 68 -2.87 1.46 -12.82
CA ARG A 68 -3.53 1.36 -14.12
C ARG A 68 -2.56 0.75 -15.09
N LEU A 69 -2.90 -0.43 -15.59
CA LEU A 69 -2.11 -1.16 -16.58
C LEU A 69 -2.25 -0.55 -17.98
N ALA A 70 -1.38 -0.92 -18.91
CA ALA A 70 -1.38 -0.41 -20.28
C ALA A 70 -2.69 -0.69 -21.03
N ASP A 71 -3.41 -1.75 -20.66
CA ASP A 71 -4.74 -2.07 -21.18
C ASP A 71 -5.86 -1.21 -20.60
N GLY A 72 -5.53 -0.24 -19.72
CA GLY A 72 -6.45 0.64 -19.01
C GLY A 72 -7.13 0.00 -17.79
N GLY A 73 -6.91 -1.28 -17.51
CA GLY A 73 -7.46 -1.99 -16.37
C GLY A 73 -6.76 -1.63 -15.05
N LEU A 74 -7.52 -1.63 -13.96
CA LEU A 74 -6.95 -1.39 -12.63
C LEU A 74 -6.53 -2.70 -11.97
N PHE A 75 -5.35 -2.63 -11.34
CA PHE A 75 -4.74 -3.66 -10.52
C PHE A 75 -4.74 -3.17 -9.06
N LEU A 76 -5.55 -3.80 -8.21
CA LEU A 76 -5.68 -3.45 -6.79
C LEU A 76 -4.81 -4.39 -5.95
N HIS A 77 -3.66 -3.89 -5.48
CA HIS A 77 -2.73 -4.63 -4.63
C HIS A 77 -3.06 -4.42 -3.16
N SER A 78 -3.25 -5.50 -2.42
CA SER A 78 -3.64 -5.47 -1.00
C SER A 78 -4.91 -4.65 -0.77
N PRO A 79 -6.07 -5.06 -1.35
CA PRO A 79 -7.30 -4.28 -1.25
C PRO A 79 -7.67 -3.94 0.19
N THR A 80 -7.98 -2.66 0.45
CA THR A 80 -8.52 -2.20 1.73
C THR A 80 -10.03 -2.40 1.77
N ARG A 81 -10.68 -2.00 2.86
CA ARG A 81 -12.12 -2.14 3.03
C ARG A 81 -12.89 -1.57 1.85
N HIS A 82 -13.73 -2.40 1.23
CA HIS A 82 -14.60 -1.97 0.15
C HIS A 82 -15.68 -1.00 0.64
N THR A 83 -15.90 0.07 -0.10
CA THR A 83 -17.10 0.93 -0.03
C THR A 83 -17.54 1.31 -1.44
N PRO A 84 -18.86 1.53 -1.69
CA PRO A 84 -19.32 1.97 -3.00
C PRO A 84 -18.65 3.29 -3.45
N ALA A 85 -18.42 4.21 -2.53
CA ALA A 85 -17.76 5.49 -2.83
C ALA A 85 -16.30 5.31 -3.29
N LEU A 86 -15.54 4.43 -2.61
CA LEU A 86 -14.17 4.11 -3.02
C LEU A 86 -14.14 3.41 -4.38
N GLN A 87 -15.05 2.45 -4.61
CA GLN A 87 -15.16 1.78 -5.90
C GLN A 87 -15.41 2.78 -7.02
N ALA A 88 -16.42 3.64 -6.88
CA ALA A 88 -16.75 4.66 -7.89
C ALA A 88 -15.56 5.61 -8.16
N ALA A 89 -14.83 6.02 -7.11
CA ALA A 89 -13.65 6.86 -7.25
C ALA A 89 -12.52 6.16 -8.02
N LEU A 90 -12.34 4.84 -7.83
CA LEU A 90 -11.35 4.06 -8.58
C LEU A 90 -11.78 3.83 -10.02
N GLU A 91 -13.05 3.48 -10.25
CA GLU A 91 -13.58 3.22 -11.59
C GLU A 91 -13.53 4.46 -12.50
N ALA A 92 -13.40 5.67 -11.95
CA ALA A 92 -13.12 6.88 -12.73
C ALA A 92 -11.73 6.85 -13.41
N PHE A 93 -10.80 6.01 -12.95
CA PHE A 93 -9.48 5.83 -13.56
C PHE A 93 -9.42 4.66 -14.55
N GLY A 94 -10.38 3.75 -14.50
CA GLY A 94 -10.48 2.57 -15.37
C GLY A 94 -11.24 1.42 -14.73
N PRO A 95 -11.59 0.37 -15.49
CA PRO A 95 -12.28 -0.79 -14.96
C PRO A 95 -11.37 -1.58 -14.00
N ILE A 96 -11.91 -2.03 -12.87
CA ILE A 96 -11.17 -2.90 -11.92
C ILE A 96 -11.10 -4.30 -12.53
N ARG A 97 -9.90 -4.73 -12.94
CA ARG A 97 -9.68 -6.03 -13.59
C ARG A 97 -8.96 -7.05 -12.72
N HIS A 98 -8.10 -6.59 -11.79
CA HIS A 98 -7.27 -7.49 -10.99
C HIS A 98 -7.38 -7.13 -9.52
N LEU A 99 -7.75 -8.13 -8.71
CA LEU A 99 -7.68 -8.09 -7.25
C LEU A 99 -6.50 -8.94 -6.82
N VAL A 100 -5.62 -8.39 -6.00
CA VAL A 100 -4.36 -9.05 -5.66
C VAL A 100 -4.22 -9.17 -4.15
N ALA A 101 -4.16 -10.41 -3.67
CA ALA A 101 -3.77 -10.78 -2.31
C ALA A 101 -2.28 -11.14 -2.33
N PRO A 102 -1.38 -10.16 -2.10
CA PRO A 102 0.04 -10.30 -2.38
C PRO A 102 0.80 -11.15 -1.34
N ASP A 103 0.21 -11.37 -0.17
CA ASP A 103 0.78 -12.19 0.89
C ASP A 103 -0.29 -12.90 1.73
N THR A 104 0.16 -13.73 2.67
CA THR A 104 -0.70 -14.56 3.51
C THR A 104 -1.47 -13.81 4.60
N ALA A 105 -1.33 -12.49 4.73
CA ALA A 105 -2.09 -11.63 5.65
C ALA A 105 -3.03 -10.66 4.90
N HIS A 106 -2.66 -10.22 3.70
CA HIS A 106 -3.33 -9.15 2.95
C HIS A 106 -4.44 -9.64 2.00
N TRP A 107 -5.37 -10.47 2.50
CA TRP A 107 -6.50 -11.03 1.74
C TRP A 107 -7.88 -10.75 2.36
N MET A 108 -7.94 -10.25 3.58
CA MET A 108 -9.18 -10.15 4.38
C MET A 108 -10.27 -9.29 3.72
N HIS A 109 -9.90 -8.31 2.93
CA HIS A 109 -10.85 -7.45 2.22
C HIS A 109 -11.15 -7.89 0.78
N VAL A 110 -10.56 -8.99 0.31
CA VAL A 110 -10.77 -9.49 -1.07
C VAL A 110 -12.21 -9.92 -1.31
N SER A 111 -12.85 -10.64 -0.36
CA SER A 111 -14.21 -11.17 -0.56
C SER A 111 -15.26 -10.08 -0.82
N PRO A 112 -15.31 -8.95 -0.08
CA PRO A 112 -16.21 -7.84 -0.42
C PRO A 112 -15.96 -7.25 -1.81
N TRP A 113 -14.71 -7.04 -2.20
CA TRP A 113 -14.36 -6.55 -3.54
C TRP A 113 -14.80 -7.51 -4.64
N ARG A 114 -14.59 -8.82 -4.46
CA ARG A 114 -15.05 -9.82 -5.44
C ARG A 114 -16.56 -9.82 -5.65
N LYS A 115 -17.33 -9.58 -4.58
CA LYS A 115 -18.79 -9.46 -4.69
C LYS A 115 -19.19 -8.22 -5.46
N ALA A 116 -18.48 -7.12 -5.28
CA ALA A 116 -18.76 -5.84 -5.91
C ALA A 116 -18.30 -5.79 -7.39
N VAL A 117 -17.18 -6.44 -7.71
CA VAL A 117 -16.59 -6.51 -9.06
C VAL A 117 -16.37 -7.96 -9.51
N PRO A 118 -17.44 -8.72 -9.80
CA PRO A 118 -17.36 -10.17 -10.05
C PRO A 118 -16.55 -10.52 -11.31
N GLY A 119 -16.38 -9.56 -12.25
CA GLY A 119 -15.56 -9.71 -13.45
C GLY A 119 -14.05 -9.59 -13.21
N ALA A 120 -13.61 -9.13 -12.05
CA ALA A 120 -12.20 -8.99 -11.75
C ALA A 120 -11.55 -10.34 -11.43
N ALA A 121 -10.38 -10.59 -12.04
CA ALA A 121 -9.57 -11.77 -11.74
C ALA A 121 -8.93 -11.65 -10.35
N LEU A 122 -8.97 -12.72 -9.58
CA LEU A 122 -8.24 -12.80 -8.30
C LEU A 122 -6.90 -13.49 -8.49
N TRP A 123 -5.87 -12.84 -7.94
CA TRP A 123 -4.50 -13.32 -7.87
C TRP A 123 -4.07 -13.41 -6.41
N ALA A 124 -3.51 -14.53 -6.02
CA ALA A 124 -3.19 -14.81 -4.61
C ALA A 124 -1.77 -15.35 -4.47
N ALA A 125 -1.01 -14.85 -3.50
CA ALA A 125 0.28 -15.43 -3.14
C ALA A 125 0.11 -16.88 -2.65
N PRO A 126 1.15 -17.72 -2.76
CA PRO A 126 1.12 -19.08 -2.24
C PRO A 126 0.69 -19.12 -0.75
N GLY A 127 -0.23 -20.03 -0.41
CA GLY A 127 -0.74 -20.20 0.95
C GLY A 127 -1.92 -19.30 1.35
N VAL A 128 -2.27 -18.30 0.54
CA VAL A 128 -3.42 -17.41 0.82
C VAL A 128 -4.74 -18.17 0.82
N MET A 129 -4.96 -19.01 -0.18
CA MET A 129 -6.23 -19.73 -0.35
C MET A 129 -6.45 -20.72 0.79
N GLU A 130 -5.40 -21.44 1.18
CA GLU A 130 -5.40 -22.38 2.29
C GLU A 130 -5.66 -21.65 3.62
N ARG A 131 -5.02 -20.49 3.82
CA ARG A 131 -5.19 -19.69 5.03
C ARG A 131 -6.60 -19.12 5.15
N ALA A 132 -7.16 -18.59 4.06
CA ALA A 132 -8.54 -18.10 4.02
C ALA A 132 -9.53 -19.22 4.32
N HIS A 133 -9.36 -20.38 3.68
CA HIS A 133 -10.19 -21.55 3.92
C HIS A 133 -10.11 -22.03 5.38
N GLY A 134 -8.92 -22.08 5.97
CA GLY A 134 -8.72 -22.43 7.38
C GLY A 134 -9.37 -21.45 8.37
N GLN A 135 -9.70 -20.23 7.93
CA GLN A 135 -10.47 -19.23 8.68
C GLN A 135 -11.96 -19.21 8.30
N GLY A 136 -12.44 -20.21 7.55
CA GLY A 136 -13.84 -20.31 7.13
C GLY A 136 -14.24 -19.34 6.01
N VAL A 137 -13.25 -18.71 5.32
CA VAL A 137 -13.52 -17.76 4.24
C VAL A 137 -13.22 -18.38 2.88
N SER A 138 -14.24 -18.41 2.01
CA SER A 138 -14.06 -18.78 0.61
C SER A 138 -13.79 -17.54 -0.24
N LEU A 139 -12.63 -17.50 -0.88
CA LEU A 139 -12.26 -16.45 -1.83
C LEU A 139 -12.66 -16.80 -3.28
N GLY A 140 -13.21 -18.01 -3.52
CA GLY A 140 -13.52 -18.54 -4.84
C GLY A 140 -12.25 -18.91 -5.62
N ARG A 141 -12.33 -18.89 -6.97
CA ARG A 141 -11.16 -19.24 -7.81
C ARG A 141 -10.15 -18.09 -7.82
N ALA A 142 -8.88 -18.41 -7.64
CA ALA A 142 -7.75 -17.49 -7.76
C ALA A 142 -6.66 -18.12 -8.63
N ALA A 143 -5.92 -17.27 -9.36
CA ALA A 143 -4.64 -17.65 -9.95
C ALA A 143 -3.54 -17.47 -8.89
N THR A 144 -2.59 -18.41 -8.85
CA THR A 144 -1.47 -18.33 -7.91
C THR A 144 -0.37 -17.42 -8.46
N LEU A 145 0.02 -16.43 -7.68
CA LEU A 145 1.16 -15.57 -7.96
C LEU A 145 2.48 -16.34 -7.78
N SER A 146 3.49 -15.92 -8.52
CA SER A 146 4.86 -16.49 -8.44
C SER A 146 5.90 -15.38 -8.60
N ALA A 147 7.17 -15.74 -8.69
CA ALA A 147 8.24 -14.81 -9.05
C ALA A 147 8.17 -14.38 -10.53
N THR A 148 7.45 -15.13 -11.37
CA THR A 148 7.28 -14.81 -12.79
C THR A 148 5.95 -14.09 -12.99
N PRO A 149 5.94 -12.87 -13.56
CA PRO A 149 4.70 -12.16 -13.85
C PRO A 149 3.90 -12.89 -14.95
N PRO A 150 2.57 -12.96 -14.81
CA PRO A 150 1.71 -13.49 -15.86
C PRO A 150 1.66 -12.54 -17.07
N PRO A 151 1.20 -13.02 -18.24
CA PRO A 151 1.11 -12.21 -19.47
C PRO A 151 0.35 -10.90 -19.29
N ASP A 152 -0.64 -10.87 -18.40
CA ASP A 152 -1.52 -9.72 -18.14
C ASP A 152 -0.74 -8.44 -17.81
N TRP A 153 0.47 -8.56 -17.21
CA TRP A 153 1.31 -7.40 -16.86
C TRP A 153 2.83 -7.66 -16.98
N ALA A 154 3.25 -8.73 -17.64
CA ALA A 154 4.67 -9.09 -17.75
C ALA A 154 5.55 -7.99 -18.39
N GLY A 155 4.98 -7.17 -19.29
CA GLY A 155 5.67 -6.04 -19.91
C GLY A 155 5.89 -4.86 -18.95
N GLU A 156 5.03 -4.69 -17.95
CA GLU A 156 5.00 -3.53 -17.09
C GLU A 156 5.53 -3.79 -15.68
N MET A 157 5.43 -5.02 -15.20
CA MET A 157 5.86 -5.37 -13.84
C MET A 157 6.87 -6.50 -13.82
N ALA A 158 7.84 -6.39 -12.93
CA ALA A 158 8.65 -7.51 -12.47
C ALA A 158 8.14 -7.97 -11.10
N GLN A 159 8.38 -9.23 -10.77
CA GLN A 159 7.97 -9.83 -9.51
C GLN A 159 9.14 -10.54 -8.83
N ALA A 160 9.09 -10.61 -7.50
CA ALA A 160 9.95 -11.46 -6.70
C ALA A 160 9.14 -12.09 -5.56
N LEU A 161 9.47 -13.32 -5.20
CA LEU A 161 8.79 -14.08 -4.14
C LEU A 161 9.67 -14.17 -2.91
N PHE A 162 9.21 -13.61 -1.80
CA PHE A 162 9.72 -13.88 -0.47
C PHE A 162 8.89 -14.99 0.17
N SER A 163 9.54 -15.98 0.79
CA SER A 163 8.82 -17.10 1.38
C SER A 163 9.55 -17.77 2.55
N GLY A 164 8.76 -18.35 3.43
CA GLY A 164 9.19 -19.16 4.55
C GLY A 164 8.03 -19.97 5.13
N PRO A 165 8.22 -20.72 6.21
CA PRO A 165 7.13 -21.51 6.81
C PRO A 165 5.93 -20.64 7.17
N GLY A 166 4.76 -20.91 6.55
CA GLY A 166 3.50 -20.21 6.79
C GLY A 166 3.43 -18.77 6.26
N PHE A 167 4.42 -18.30 5.50
CA PHE A 167 4.45 -16.97 4.91
C PHE A 167 4.93 -17.00 3.46
N ALA A 168 4.25 -16.26 2.62
CA ALA A 168 4.72 -15.92 1.28
C ALA A 168 4.24 -14.50 0.93
N GLU A 169 5.10 -13.71 0.31
CA GLU A 169 4.79 -12.39 -0.24
C GLU A 169 5.38 -12.27 -1.63
N VAL A 170 4.56 -11.85 -2.59
CA VAL A 170 5.01 -11.46 -3.92
C VAL A 170 5.14 -9.95 -3.97
N ALA A 171 6.38 -9.48 -4.14
CA ALA A 171 6.71 -8.09 -4.37
C ALA A 171 6.58 -7.74 -5.85
N PHE A 172 6.14 -6.52 -6.16
CA PHE A 172 5.92 -6.04 -7.51
C PHE A 172 6.75 -4.79 -7.79
N HIS A 173 7.49 -4.77 -8.88
CA HIS A 173 8.16 -3.56 -9.35
C HIS A 173 7.47 -3.06 -10.61
N HIS A 174 6.79 -1.93 -10.50
CA HIS A 174 6.15 -1.25 -11.63
C HIS A 174 7.20 -0.46 -12.41
N ARG A 175 7.54 -0.94 -13.60
CA ARG A 175 8.63 -0.40 -14.44
C ARG A 175 8.40 1.06 -14.85
N PRO A 176 7.20 1.46 -15.36
CA PRO A 176 6.97 2.83 -15.79
C PRO A 176 7.21 3.87 -14.71
N SER A 177 6.74 3.62 -13.49
CA SER A 177 6.92 4.55 -12.36
C SER A 177 8.18 4.29 -11.52
N ARG A 178 8.95 3.24 -11.84
CA ARG A 178 10.11 2.76 -11.07
C ARG A 178 9.80 2.57 -9.58
N THR A 179 8.60 2.08 -9.30
CA THR A 179 8.09 1.92 -7.93
C THR A 179 8.03 0.45 -7.56
N LEU A 180 8.66 0.10 -6.44
CA LEU A 180 8.52 -1.21 -5.81
C LEU A 180 7.35 -1.19 -4.83
N ILE A 181 6.54 -2.24 -4.85
CA ILE A 181 5.35 -2.39 -4.02
C ILE A 181 5.52 -3.67 -3.19
N LEU A 182 5.46 -3.49 -1.87
CA LEU A 182 5.58 -4.53 -0.85
C LEU A 182 4.39 -4.47 0.10
N THR A 183 4.25 -5.49 0.94
CA THR A 183 3.30 -5.49 2.07
C THR A 183 4.04 -5.61 3.40
N ASP A 184 4.38 -6.82 3.82
CA ASP A 184 4.87 -7.12 5.16
C ASP A 184 6.38 -7.32 5.26
N THR A 185 7.04 -7.72 4.16
CA THR A 185 8.49 -7.97 4.15
C THR A 185 9.29 -6.75 4.62
N VAL A 186 8.82 -5.54 4.30
CA VAL A 186 9.36 -4.30 4.86
C VAL A 186 8.21 -3.44 5.37
N GLN A 187 8.35 -2.92 6.60
CA GLN A 187 7.41 -1.99 7.23
C GLN A 187 8.17 -0.76 7.72
N ALA A 188 7.54 0.42 7.66
CA ALA A 188 8.13 1.69 8.09
C ALA A 188 7.15 2.46 8.99
N LEU A 189 6.78 1.86 10.12
CA LEU A 189 5.83 2.46 11.06
C LEU A 189 6.44 3.66 11.77
N GLU A 190 5.85 4.83 11.60
CA GLU A 190 6.30 6.07 12.26
C GLU A 190 5.83 6.09 13.72
N ARG A 191 6.79 6.04 14.66
CA ARG A 191 6.51 6.01 16.12
C ARG A 191 5.65 7.17 16.59
N SER A 192 5.81 8.34 16.00
CA SER A 192 5.05 9.55 16.32
C SER A 192 3.56 9.43 16.04
N ARG A 193 3.17 8.57 15.09
CA ARG A 193 1.77 8.33 14.68
C ARG A 193 1.11 7.20 15.45
N LEU A 194 1.87 6.36 16.15
CA LEU A 194 1.34 5.18 16.83
C LEU A 194 0.85 5.51 18.24
N GLY A 195 -0.30 4.97 18.62
CA GLY A 195 -0.75 4.93 20.01
C GLY A 195 0.24 4.18 20.91
N LEU A 196 0.24 4.49 22.21
CA LEU A 196 1.24 3.96 23.16
C LEU A 196 1.39 2.43 23.10
N ALA A 197 0.29 1.69 23.13
CA ALA A 197 0.32 0.23 23.09
C ALA A 197 0.95 -0.30 21.78
N THR A 198 0.50 0.21 20.62
CA THR A 198 1.05 -0.18 19.32
C THR A 198 2.52 0.21 19.21
N ARG A 199 2.92 1.38 19.73
CA ARG A 199 4.31 1.85 19.73
C ARG A 199 5.25 0.94 20.55
N LEU A 200 4.78 0.48 21.72
CA LEU A 200 5.55 -0.44 22.56
C LEU A 200 5.76 -1.78 21.84
N VAL A 201 4.70 -2.37 21.32
CA VAL A 201 4.77 -3.67 20.62
C VAL A 201 5.56 -3.54 19.32
N ALA A 202 5.31 -2.50 18.50
CA ALA A 202 6.08 -2.27 17.28
C ALA A 202 7.58 -2.04 17.57
N GLY A 203 7.92 -1.44 18.71
CA GLY A 203 9.29 -1.34 19.20
C GLY A 203 9.91 -2.69 19.55
N LEU A 204 9.16 -3.56 20.24
CA LEU A 204 9.62 -4.91 20.62
C LEU A 204 9.83 -5.82 19.40
N VAL A 205 8.93 -5.75 18.41
CA VAL A 205 9.07 -6.55 17.18
C VAL A 205 9.93 -5.87 16.11
N GLY A 206 10.50 -4.70 16.41
CA GLY A 206 11.41 -3.99 15.52
C GLY A 206 10.76 -3.39 14.28
N SER A 207 9.42 -3.22 14.25
CA SER A 207 8.69 -2.67 13.08
C SER A 207 8.62 -1.14 13.06
N ALA A 208 8.88 -0.46 14.19
CA ALA A 208 8.79 0.99 14.32
C ALA A 208 10.15 1.63 14.11
N THR A 209 10.58 1.74 12.86
CA THR A 209 11.82 2.42 12.46
C THR A 209 11.54 3.37 11.31
N GLU A 210 12.04 4.60 11.37
CA GLU A 210 11.91 5.58 10.30
C GLU A 210 12.60 5.16 8.99
N GLY A 211 13.61 4.27 9.10
CA GLY A 211 14.33 3.70 7.96
C GLY A 211 13.63 2.52 7.29
N GLY A 212 12.55 2.02 7.87
CA GLY A 212 11.92 0.77 7.45
C GLY A 212 12.76 -0.47 7.83
N THR A 213 12.10 -1.58 8.05
CA THR A 213 12.77 -2.85 8.39
C THR A 213 11.83 -4.04 8.18
N THR A 214 12.42 -5.23 8.11
CA THR A 214 11.66 -6.47 8.23
C THR A 214 11.38 -6.75 9.70
N PRO A 215 10.12 -6.97 10.12
CA PRO A 215 9.78 -7.36 11.49
C PRO A 215 10.54 -8.61 11.96
N ALA A 216 10.94 -8.65 13.24
CA ALA A 216 11.80 -9.71 13.79
C ALA A 216 11.25 -11.13 13.55
N HIS A 217 9.93 -11.33 13.72
CA HIS A 217 9.29 -12.62 13.46
C HIS A 217 9.39 -13.04 11.98
N LEU A 218 9.26 -12.08 11.04
CA LEU A 218 9.45 -12.36 9.61
C LEU A 218 10.90 -12.63 9.26
N ARG A 219 11.88 -11.99 9.93
CA ARG A 219 13.30 -12.35 9.77
C ARG A 219 13.56 -13.79 10.10
N LEU A 220 12.97 -14.31 11.19
CA LEU A 220 13.06 -15.73 11.55
C LEU A 220 12.44 -16.65 10.50
N ILE A 221 11.26 -16.29 9.99
CA ILE A 221 10.53 -17.07 8.98
C ILE A 221 11.29 -17.08 7.64
N LEU A 222 11.65 -15.90 7.13
CA LEU A 222 12.36 -15.73 5.87
C LEU A 222 13.79 -16.27 5.94
N GLY A 223 14.42 -16.22 7.11
CA GLY A 223 15.74 -16.79 7.36
C GLY A 223 15.83 -18.28 7.11
N ARG A 224 14.71 -19.04 7.19
CA ARG A 224 14.64 -20.46 6.88
C ARG A 224 14.86 -20.77 5.37
N ARG A 225 14.68 -19.77 4.52
CA ARG A 225 14.96 -19.82 3.08
C ARG A 225 15.89 -18.66 2.66
N ARG A 226 16.89 -18.37 3.50
CA ARG A 226 17.76 -17.18 3.36
C ARG A 226 18.30 -17.02 1.93
N ALA A 227 18.87 -18.06 1.34
CA ALA A 227 19.47 -17.96 0.01
C ALA A 227 18.46 -17.54 -1.08
N ALA A 228 17.26 -18.13 -1.09
CA ALA A 228 16.21 -17.78 -2.05
C ALA A 228 15.67 -16.37 -1.82
N ASN A 229 15.45 -15.98 -0.57
CA ASN A 229 14.97 -14.64 -0.21
C ASN A 229 16.03 -13.55 -0.47
N ARG A 230 17.33 -13.86 -0.27
CA ARG A 230 18.44 -12.99 -0.65
C ARG A 230 18.45 -12.76 -2.15
N ALA A 231 18.36 -13.83 -2.96
CA ALA A 231 18.30 -13.69 -4.41
C ALA A 231 17.10 -12.85 -4.87
N ALA A 232 15.92 -13.01 -4.23
CA ALA A 232 14.75 -12.17 -4.48
C ALA A 232 15.01 -10.69 -4.15
N ALA A 233 15.64 -10.40 -3.02
CA ALA A 233 16.01 -9.04 -2.62
C ALA A 233 17.03 -8.41 -3.59
N GLU A 234 18.06 -9.15 -3.98
CA GLU A 234 19.07 -8.71 -4.94
C GLU A 234 18.46 -8.42 -6.31
N ALA A 235 17.54 -9.29 -6.79
CA ALA A 235 16.82 -9.08 -8.04
C ALA A 235 15.98 -7.77 -8.01
N LEU A 236 15.29 -7.49 -6.90
CA LEU A 236 14.52 -6.25 -6.75
C LEU A 236 15.43 -5.01 -6.67
N LEU A 237 16.57 -5.09 -5.99
CA LEU A 237 17.54 -4.00 -5.91
C LEU A 237 18.19 -3.70 -7.27
N ALA A 238 18.44 -4.74 -8.09
CA ALA A 238 18.96 -4.59 -9.44
C ALA A 238 18.02 -3.80 -10.37
N LEU A 239 16.71 -3.76 -10.08
CA LEU A 239 15.74 -2.94 -10.80
C LEU A 239 15.85 -1.44 -10.44
N ALA A 240 16.70 -1.08 -9.47
CA ALA A 240 16.94 0.29 -9.02
C ALA A 240 15.65 1.09 -8.76
N PRO A 241 14.75 0.63 -7.88
CA PRO A 241 13.51 1.35 -7.60
C PRO A 241 13.81 2.74 -7.04
N GLU A 242 13.10 3.74 -7.57
CA GLU A 242 13.17 5.11 -7.05
C GLU A 242 12.31 5.27 -5.80
N ARG A 243 11.14 4.62 -5.80
CA ARG A 243 10.17 4.62 -4.70
C ARG A 243 9.92 3.21 -4.19
N VAL A 244 9.56 3.13 -2.91
CA VAL A 244 9.06 1.86 -2.33
C VAL A 244 7.79 2.16 -1.54
N ILE A 245 6.72 1.45 -1.85
CA ILE A 245 5.43 1.53 -1.17
C ILE A 245 5.22 0.24 -0.38
N PHE A 246 4.79 0.36 0.87
CA PHE A 246 4.39 -0.78 1.71
C PHE A 246 2.97 -0.59 2.23
N ALA A 247 2.35 -1.69 2.64
CA ALA A 247 1.02 -1.66 3.24
C ALA A 247 1.01 -0.98 4.61
N HIS A 248 2.15 -0.94 5.32
CA HIS A 248 2.25 -0.43 6.69
C HIS A 248 3.36 0.62 6.82
N GLY A 249 2.96 1.87 7.08
CA GLY A 249 3.88 2.95 7.37
C GLY A 249 4.16 3.90 6.21
N ALA A 250 5.16 4.78 6.38
CA ALA A 250 5.51 5.80 5.41
C ALA A 250 6.26 5.20 4.20
N PRO A 251 5.87 5.50 2.95
CA PRO A 251 6.58 5.02 1.78
C PRO A 251 7.98 5.67 1.68
N PHE A 252 8.89 5.03 0.96
CA PHE A 252 10.12 5.67 0.51
C PHE A 252 9.83 6.41 -0.79
N GLU A 253 9.68 7.71 -0.73
CA GLU A 253 9.32 8.54 -1.89
C GLU A 253 10.51 8.81 -2.82
N ARG A 254 11.74 8.66 -2.32
CA ARG A 254 13.02 8.82 -3.04
C ARG A 254 14.06 7.89 -2.46
N ASP A 255 15.16 7.70 -3.17
CA ASP A 255 16.29 6.82 -2.76
C ASP A 255 15.85 5.39 -2.44
N GLY A 256 14.80 4.91 -3.14
CA GLY A 256 14.13 3.65 -2.84
C GLY A 256 15.09 2.47 -2.78
N ALA A 257 16.00 2.32 -3.74
CA ALA A 257 16.97 1.23 -3.77
C ALA A 257 17.93 1.26 -2.56
N ALA A 258 18.46 2.44 -2.20
CA ALA A 258 19.39 2.58 -1.07
C ALA A 258 18.67 2.30 0.26
N ARG A 259 17.48 2.85 0.44
CA ARG A 259 16.66 2.64 1.65
C ARG A 259 16.19 1.19 1.76
N LEU A 260 15.79 0.56 0.65
CA LEU A 260 15.43 -0.86 0.61
C LEU A 260 16.62 -1.74 0.99
N ARG A 261 17.83 -1.46 0.47
CA ARG A 261 19.06 -2.17 0.83
C ARG A 261 19.33 -2.09 2.34
N ALA A 262 19.19 -0.91 2.93
CA ALA A 262 19.36 -0.73 4.38
C ALA A 262 18.30 -1.53 5.17
N ALA A 263 17.02 -1.49 4.75
CA ALA A 263 15.93 -2.22 5.40
C ALA A 263 16.10 -3.75 5.33
N LEU A 264 16.71 -4.26 4.25
CA LEU A 264 16.98 -5.68 4.01
C LEU A 264 18.43 -6.10 4.36
N GLY A 265 19.25 -5.24 4.96
CA GLY A 265 20.67 -5.51 5.31
C GLY A 265 20.85 -6.83 6.04
N TRP A 266 19.98 -7.14 7.01
CA TRP A 266 19.97 -8.40 7.76
C TRP A 266 19.91 -9.66 6.86
N LEU A 267 19.37 -9.53 5.64
CA LEU A 267 19.23 -10.63 4.67
C LEU A 267 20.39 -10.65 3.65
N LEU A 268 20.92 -9.47 3.33
CA LEU A 268 21.94 -9.25 2.29
C LEU A 268 23.36 -9.48 2.79
N ASP A 269 23.62 -9.19 4.06
CA ASP A 269 24.90 -9.43 4.74
C ASP A 269 25.01 -10.89 5.20
#